data_4cd5de67143f66ec0a7514cca29294c1
#
_entry.id   4cd5de67143f66ec0a7514cca29294c1
#
_cell.length_a   1.000
_cell.length_b   1.000
_cell.length_c   1.000
_cell.angle_alpha   90.00
_cell.angle_beta   90.00
_cell.angle_gamma   90.00
#
_symmetry.space_group_name_H-M   'P 1'
#
loop_
_entity.id
_entity.type
_entity.pdbx_description
1 polymer ?
#
loop_
_entity_poly.entity_id
_entity_poly.type
_entity_poly.pdbx_seq_one_letter_code
_entity_poly.pdbx_strand_id
1 'polypeptide(L)'
;CQHLPALINMDYHLFDKEINTTEEEFSQLIVDLQNLHNIHHSDPETLGWEITIHLDGLLVGPVLVALGMSEFFTEILENDSEIDDAIIDNLPLIKSVIDLFTMLKWVKNKRFTQEGKFFLNRAVAYGVTVSYLPTFMQVPELLFGNPNKLRKRTQEGLETHVNRRMNVWGSGGAHALYFRKID
;
A
#
# COMPACT_ATOMS: atom_id res chain seq x y z
N CYS A 1 3.77 15.59 6.85
CA CYS A 1 2.62 14.70 6.95
C CYS A 1 2.80 13.80 8.17
N GLN A 2 1.98 13.97 9.23
CA GLN A 2 2.15 13.24 10.51
C GLN A 2 1.92 11.73 10.36
N HIS A 3 1.16 11.31 9.35
CA HIS A 3 0.76 9.92 9.11
C HIS A 3 1.71 9.14 8.18
N LEU A 4 2.63 9.82 7.51
CA LEU A 4 3.59 9.17 6.62
C LEU A 4 4.45 8.09 7.32
N PRO A 5 4.91 8.28 8.58
CA PRO A 5 5.62 7.23 9.31
C PRO A 5 4.83 5.93 9.49
N ALA A 6 3.53 6.03 9.78
CA ALA A 6 2.67 4.85 9.95
C ALA A 6 2.52 4.08 8.63
N LEU A 7 2.33 4.78 7.50
CA LEU A 7 2.26 4.17 6.17
C LEU A 7 3.55 3.44 5.78
N ILE A 8 4.69 3.99 6.14
CA ILE A 8 5.99 3.42 5.79
C ILE A 8 6.31 2.19 6.63
N ASN A 9 5.88 2.21 7.88
CA ASN A 9 6.01 1.07 8.79
C ASN A 9 4.90 0.04 8.60
N MET A 10 3.98 0.26 7.64
CA MET A 10 2.97 -0.73 7.30
C MET A 10 3.68 -1.99 6.80
N ASP A 11 3.65 -3.03 7.61
CA ASP A 11 4.21 -4.32 7.26
C ASP A 11 3.27 -5.02 6.27
N TYR A 12 3.83 -5.68 5.25
CA TYR A 12 3.05 -6.51 4.33
C TYR A 12 2.38 -7.70 5.03
N HIS A 13 2.80 -8.03 6.25
CA HIS A 13 2.13 -8.99 7.12
C HIS A 13 0.82 -8.50 7.74
N LEU A 14 0.41 -7.26 7.49
CA LEU A 14 -0.85 -6.69 8.01
C LEU A 14 -2.10 -7.53 7.69
N PHE A 15 -2.04 -8.34 6.65
CA PHE A 15 -3.15 -9.22 6.25
C PHE A 15 -2.90 -10.70 6.52
N ASP A 16 -1.75 -11.05 7.08
CA ASP A 16 -1.45 -12.41 7.54
C ASP A 16 -2.07 -12.62 8.94
N LYS A 17 -2.46 -13.87 9.26
CA LYS A 17 -3.13 -14.21 10.53
C LYS A 17 -2.25 -14.04 11.78
N GLU A 18 -0.96 -13.77 11.63
CA GLU A 18 0.03 -13.66 12.73
C GLU A 18 0.40 -12.20 13.06
N ILE A 19 -0.48 -11.24 12.81
CA ILE A 19 -0.17 -9.82 12.92
C ILE A 19 -0.07 -9.35 14.36
N ASN A 20 1.01 -8.60 14.64
CA ASN A 20 1.21 -7.88 15.90
C ASN A 20 0.60 -6.45 15.92
N THR A 21 0.03 -5.97 14.83
CA THR A 21 -0.65 -4.68 14.79
C THR A 21 -2.07 -4.86 15.33
N THR A 22 -2.47 -4.06 16.29
CA THR A 22 -3.82 -4.13 16.82
C THR A 22 -4.81 -3.66 15.74
N GLU A 23 -5.98 -4.30 15.69
CA GLU A 23 -7.11 -3.89 14.86
C GLU A 23 -7.39 -2.40 14.97
N GLU A 24 -7.29 -1.88 16.19
CA GLU A 24 -7.55 -0.49 16.54
C GLU A 24 -6.56 0.48 15.88
N GLU A 25 -5.26 0.15 15.91
CA GLU A 25 -4.21 0.96 15.25
C GLU A 25 -4.37 0.99 13.74
N PHE A 26 -4.69 -0.14 13.12
CA PHE A 26 -4.89 -0.20 11.68
C PHE A 26 -6.18 0.50 11.25
N SER A 27 -7.28 0.29 11.95
CA SER A 27 -8.55 0.97 11.69
C SER A 27 -8.39 2.50 11.83
N GLN A 28 -7.66 2.96 12.83
CA GLN A 28 -7.35 4.38 12.97
C GLN A 28 -6.51 4.89 11.80
N LEU A 29 -5.51 4.13 11.34
CA LEU A 29 -4.73 4.48 10.15
C LEU A 29 -5.62 4.66 8.91
N ILE A 30 -6.55 3.74 8.66
CA ILE A 30 -7.48 3.86 7.53
C ILE A 30 -8.39 5.09 7.65
N VAL A 31 -8.90 5.39 8.86
CA VAL A 31 -9.67 6.62 9.12
C VAL A 31 -8.83 7.86 8.81
N ASP A 32 -7.57 7.88 9.23
CA ASP A 32 -6.65 8.98 8.95
C ASP A 32 -6.38 9.13 7.45
N LEU A 33 -6.24 8.02 6.71
CA LEU A 33 -6.11 8.02 5.25
C LEU A 33 -7.35 8.60 4.56
N GLN A 34 -8.54 8.19 4.99
CA GLN A 34 -9.81 8.69 4.47
C GLN A 34 -9.94 10.20 4.72
N ASN A 35 -9.59 10.67 5.92
CA ASN A 35 -9.61 12.08 6.26
C ASN A 35 -8.63 12.89 5.40
N LEU A 36 -7.43 12.39 5.18
CA LEU A 36 -6.43 13.03 4.31
C LEU A 36 -6.92 13.09 2.86
N HIS A 37 -7.47 12.00 2.34
CA HIS A 37 -8.06 11.97 1.00
C HIS A 37 -9.15 13.04 0.86
N ASN A 38 -10.07 13.13 1.80
CA ASN A 38 -11.14 14.12 1.78
C ASN A 38 -10.61 15.56 1.85
N ILE A 39 -9.60 15.83 2.67
CA ILE A 39 -8.95 17.14 2.77
C ILE A 39 -8.32 17.52 1.43
N HIS A 40 -7.58 16.62 0.80
CA HIS A 40 -6.93 16.88 -0.49
C HIS A 40 -7.93 17.13 -1.61
N HIS A 41 -9.07 16.45 -1.61
CA HIS A 41 -10.12 16.61 -2.62
C HIS A 41 -11.07 17.78 -2.34
N SER A 42 -11.07 18.33 -1.12
CA SER A 42 -11.93 19.48 -0.77
C SER A 42 -11.45 20.82 -1.33
N ASP A 43 -10.16 20.94 -1.60
CA ASP A 43 -9.54 22.17 -2.11
C ASP A 43 -8.49 21.89 -3.19
N PRO A 44 -8.92 21.39 -4.37
CA PRO A 44 -8.00 21.07 -5.45
C PRO A 44 -7.33 22.30 -6.08
N GLU A 45 -7.89 23.51 -5.91
CA GLU A 45 -7.29 24.73 -6.44
C GLU A 45 -6.04 25.15 -5.66
N THR A 46 -6.00 24.90 -4.35
CA THR A 46 -4.85 25.25 -3.50
C THR A 46 -3.66 24.35 -3.72
N LEU A 47 -3.87 23.05 -3.95
CA LEU A 47 -2.77 22.07 -4.10
C LEU A 47 -2.45 21.72 -5.55
N GLY A 48 -3.36 21.99 -6.48
CA GLY A 48 -3.30 21.46 -7.82
C GLY A 48 -3.68 19.97 -7.88
N TRP A 49 -4.34 19.58 -8.93
CA TRP A 49 -4.87 18.21 -9.07
C TRP A 49 -3.74 17.14 -9.15
N GLU A 50 -2.61 17.48 -9.76
CA GLU A 50 -1.46 16.58 -9.87
C GLU A 50 -0.88 16.22 -8.50
N ILE A 51 -0.79 17.21 -7.61
CA ILE A 51 -0.31 16.97 -6.23
C ILE A 51 -1.31 16.11 -5.46
N THR A 52 -2.60 16.36 -5.64
CA THR A 52 -3.66 15.57 -5.00
C THR A 52 -3.56 14.09 -5.38
N ILE A 53 -3.46 13.77 -6.67
CA ILE A 53 -3.28 12.39 -7.15
C ILE A 53 -2.00 11.76 -6.60
N HIS A 54 -0.91 12.53 -6.51
CA HIS A 54 0.35 12.04 -5.98
C HIS A 54 0.23 11.66 -4.50
N LEU A 55 -0.45 12.50 -3.72
CA LEU A 55 -0.73 12.22 -2.31
C LEU A 55 -1.63 11.00 -2.14
N ASP A 56 -2.69 10.86 -2.94
CA ASP A 56 -3.54 9.67 -2.95
C ASP A 56 -2.71 8.40 -3.22
N GLY A 57 -1.79 8.45 -4.19
CA GLY A 57 -0.89 7.35 -4.48
C GLY A 57 0.03 6.97 -3.31
N LEU A 58 0.54 7.96 -2.58
CA LEU A 58 1.33 7.73 -1.37
C LEU A 58 0.51 7.11 -0.23
N LEU A 59 -0.79 7.43 -0.15
CA LEU A 59 -1.68 6.92 0.87
C LEU A 59 -2.12 5.48 0.57
N VAL A 60 -2.48 5.20 -0.68
CA VAL A 60 -3.11 3.94 -1.10
C VAL A 60 -2.07 2.90 -1.53
N GLY A 61 -0.93 3.32 -2.05
CA GLY A 61 0.12 2.44 -2.56
C GLY A 61 0.57 1.35 -1.57
N PRO A 62 0.90 1.68 -0.31
CA PRO A 62 1.26 0.68 0.69
C PRO A 62 0.18 -0.37 0.93
N VAL A 63 -1.10 0.04 0.99
CA VAL A 63 -2.24 -0.88 1.15
C VAL A 63 -2.34 -1.84 -0.03
N LEU A 64 -2.23 -1.31 -1.27
CA LEU A 64 -2.25 -2.14 -2.48
C LEU A 64 -1.12 -3.16 -2.51
N VAL A 65 0.09 -2.75 -2.15
CA VAL A 65 1.26 -3.64 -2.14
C VAL A 65 1.11 -4.71 -1.07
N ALA A 66 0.66 -4.35 0.14
CA ALA A 66 0.42 -5.30 1.21
C ALA A 66 -0.62 -6.36 0.80
N LEU A 67 -1.75 -5.95 0.22
CA LEU A 67 -2.77 -6.86 -0.30
C LEU A 67 -2.26 -7.75 -1.42
N GLY A 68 -1.51 -7.18 -2.37
CA GLY A 68 -0.92 -7.93 -3.47
C GLY A 68 0.09 -8.97 -3.01
N MET A 69 0.86 -8.69 -1.96
CA MET A 69 1.81 -9.64 -1.37
C MET A 69 1.13 -10.72 -0.54
N SER A 70 -0.04 -10.45 0.02
CA SER A 70 -0.83 -11.42 0.79
C SER A 70 -1.67 -12.34 -0.09
N GLU A 71 -1.81 -12.01 -1.38
CA GLU A 71 -2.69 -12.72 -2.34
C GLU A 71 -4.16 -12.80 -1.89
N PHE A 72 -4.54 -11.98 -0.91
CA PHE A 72 -5.80 -12.07 -0.19
C PHE A 72 -7.03 -11.98 -1.11
N PHE A 73 -6.97 -11.14 -2.14
CA PHE A 73 -8.07 -10.94 -3.07
C PHE A 73 -7.92 -11.68 -4.40
N THR A 74 -6.89 -12.50 -4.57
CA THR A 74 -6.60 -13.15 -5.86
C THR A 74 -7.79 -13.95 -6.37
N GLU A 75 -8.36 -14.82 -5.54
CA GLU A 75 -9.50 -15.66 -5.92
C GLU A 75 -10.74 -14.82 -6.26
N ILE A 76 -11.03 -13.77 -5.49
CA ILE A 76 -12.17 -12.88 -5.72
C ILE A 76 -12.01 -12.14 -7.06
N LEU A 77 -10.80 -11.69 -7.37
CA LEU A 77 -10.50 -10.98 -8.61
C LEU A 77 -10.57 -11.90 -9.83
N GLU A 78 -10.03 -13.11 -9.73
CA GLU A 78 -10.02 -14.09 -10.82
C GLU A 78 -11.42 -14.59 -11.19
N ASN A 79 -12.26 -14.83 -10.19
CA ASN A 79 -13.61 -15.36 -10.36
C ASN A 79 -14.69 -14.28 -10.50
N ASP A 80 -14.32 -12.99 -10.40
CA ASP A 80 -15.27 -11.87 -10.35
C ASP A 80 -16.35 -12.05 -9.25
N SER A 81 -15.93 -12.63 -8.13
CA SER A 81 -16.82 -13.00 -7.05
C SER A 81 -17.21 -11.80 -6.20
N GLU A 82 -18.31 -11.94 -5.49
CA GLU A 82 -18.73 -11.01 -4.45
C GLU A 82 -17.82 -11.15 -3.22
N ILE A 83 -17.51 -10.03 -2.57
CA ILE A 83 -16.78 -10.03 -1.30
C ILE A 83 -17.72 -10.54 -0.21
N ASP A 84 -17.43 -11.69 0.34
CA ASP A 84 -18.26 -12.37 1.34
C ASP A 84 -18.25 -11.60 2.67
N ASP A 85 -19.42 -11.43 3.27
CA ASP A 85 -19.57 -10.85 4.61
C ASP A 85 -18.77 -11.63 5.66
N ALA A 86 -18.70 -12.94 5.53
CA ALA A 86 -17.92 -13.78 6.43
C ALA A 86 -16.43 -13.43 6.40
N ILE A 87 -15.91 -13.00 5.25
CA ILE A 87 -14.53 -12.51 5.12
C ILE A 87 -14.38 -11.16 5.83
N ILE A 88 -15.34 -10.26 5.64
CA ILE A 88 -15.33 -8.92 6.23
C ILE A 88 -15.45 -9.01 7.75
N ASP A 89 -16.37 -9.84 8.25
CA ASP A 89 -16.67 -9.96 9.69
C ASP A 89 -15.53 -10.66 10.47
N ASN A 90 -14.82 -11.60 9.83
CA ASN A 90 -13.74 -12.34 10.48
C ASN A 90 -12.37 -11.65 10.42
N LEU A 91 -12.25 -10.59 9.63
CA LEU A 91 -11.00 -9.87 9.44
C LEU A 91 -11.25 -8.35 9.49
N PRO A 92 -11.31 -7.76 10.68
CA PRO A 92 -11.66 -6.36 10.88
C PRO A 92 -10.81 -5.38 10.07
N LEU A 93 -9.52 -5.70 9.89
CA LEU A 93 -8.63 -4.92 9.03
C LEU A 93 -9.12 -4.86 7.58
N ILE A 94 -9.68 -5.95 7.08
CA ILE A 94 -10.24 -6.03 5.73
C ILE A 94 -11.48 -5.14 5.61
N LYS A 95 -12.30 -5.06 6.64
CA LYS A 95 -13.44 -4.14 6.65
C LYS A 95 -12.99 -2.71 6.37
N SER A 96 -12.01 -2.22 7.11
CA SER A 96 -11.48 -0.86 6.93
C SER A 96 -10.88 -0.64 5.53
N VAL A 97 -10.24 -1.64 4.96
CA VAL A 97 -9.73 -1.60 3.58
C VAL A 97 -10.87 -1.56 2.56
N ILE A 98 -11.93 -2.36 2.75
CA ILE A 98 -13.11 -2.33 1.87
C ILE A 98 -13.83 -0.99 1.97
N ASP A 99 -13.92 -0.39 3.15
CA ASP A 99 -14.48 0.95 3.33
C ASP A 99 -13.66 2.00 2.58
N LEU A 100 -12.32 1.94 2.65
CA LEU A 100 -11.41 2.78 1.85
C LEU A 100 -11.63 2.57 0.36
N PHE A 101 -11.68 1.34 -0.13
CA PHE A 101 -11.90 1.05 -1.55
C PHE A 101 -13.30 1.45 -2.02
N THR A 102 -14.29 1.41 -1.15
CA THR A 102 -15.64 1.90 -1.45
C THR A 102 -15.64 3.43 -1.61
N MET A 103 -14.93 4.14 -0.74
CA MET A 103 -14.73 5.58 -0.87
C MET A 103 -14.03 5.96 -2.19
N LEU A 104 -13.02 5.20 -2.58
CA LEU A 104 -12.30 5.34 -3.86
C LEU A 104 -13.11 4.89 -5.08
N LYS A 105 -14.32 4.36 -4.89
CA LYS A 105 -15.18 3.76 -5.94
C LYS A 105 -14.58 2.50 -6.60
N TRP A 106 -13.62 1.88 -5.96
CA TRP A 106 -13.02 0.61 -6.41
C TRP A 106 -13.86 -0.61 -6.02
N VAL A 107 -14.70 -0.46 -5.00
CA VAL A 107 -15.71 -1.44 -4.61
C VAL A 107 -17.09 -0.81 -4.69
N LYS A 108 -18.05 -1.52 -5.26
CA LYS A 108 -19.46 -1.16 -5.34
C LYS A 108 -20.33 -2.41 -5.23
N ASN A 109 -21.33 -2.38 -4.35
CA ASN A 109 -22.22 -3.53 -4.12
C ASN A 109 -21.43 -4.82 -3.84
N LYS A 110 -20.44 -4.74 -2.96
CA LYS A 110 -19.54 -5.84 -2.59
C LYS A 110 -18.75 -6.49 -3.75
N ARG A 111 -18.59 -5.80 -4.86
CA ARG A 111 -17.79 -6.27 -6.01
C ARG A 111 -16.76 -5.24 -6.39
N PHE A 112 -15.61 -5.72 -6.85
CA PHE A 112 -14.60 -4.83 -7.42
C PHE A 112 -15.09 -4.25 -8.75
N THR A 113 -14.98 -2.93 -8.88
CA THR A 113 -15.19 -2.24 -10.15
C THR A 113 -14.04 -2.53 -11.12
N GLN A 114 -14.19 -2.18 -12.38
CA GLN A 114 -13.10 -2.31 -13.37
C GLN A 114 -11.85 -1.53 -12.94
N GLU A 115 -12.05 -0.37 -12.33
CA GLU A 115 -10.97 0.47 -11.80
C GLU A 115 -10.29 -0.22 -10.61
N GLY A 116 -11.06 -0.74 -9.65
CA GLY A 116 -10.49 -1.50 -8.52
C GLY A 116 -9.68 -2.71 -8.97
N LYS A 117 -10.22 -3.50 -9.92
CA LYS A 117 -9.48 -4.62 -10.54
C LYS A 117 -8.20 -4.15 -11.23
N PHE A 118 -8.26 -3.03 -11.94
CA PHE A 118 -7.10 -2.46 -12.62
C PHE A 118 -5.94 -2.18 -11.65
N PHE A 119 -6.21 -1.55 -10.52
CA PHE A 119 -5.19 -1.21 -9.53
C PHE A 119 -4.69 -2.43 -8.77
N LEU A 120 -5.59 -3.30 -8.30
CA LEU A 120 -5.22 -4.52 -7.56
C LEU A 120 -4.37 -5.48 -8.41
N ASN A 121 -4.74 -5.70 -9.67
CA ASN A 121 -3.96 -6.52 -10.59
C ASN A 121 -2.58 -5.95 -10.94
N ARG A 122 -2.35 -4.67 -10.60
CA ARG A 122 -1.07 -3.98 -10.79
C ARG A 122 -0.31 -3.73 -9.50
N ALA A 123 -0.77 -4.24 -8.38
CA ALA A 123 -0.13 -4.04 -7.08
C ALA A 123 1.39 -4.29 -7.14
N VAL A 124 1.82 -5.32 -7.85
CA VAL A 124 3.23 -5.67 -8.04
C VAL A 124 4.05 -4.54 -8.68
N ALA A 125 3.46 -3.75 -9.57
CA ALA A 125 4.15 -2.64 -10.23
C ALA A 125 4.50 -1.49 -9.26
N TYR A 126 3.79 -1.38 -8.15
CA TYR A 126 4.04 -0.37 -7.11
C TYR A 126 5.04 -0.85 -6.05
N GLY A 127 5.32 -2.15 -5.99
CA GLY A 127 6.14 -2.76 -4.94
C GLY A 127 7.53 -2.15 -4.80
N VAL A 128 8.21 -1.87 -5.92
CA VAL A 128 9.53 -1.24 -5.90
C VAL A 128 9.44 0.17 -5.30
N THR A 129 8.53 1.00 -5.77
CA THR A 129 8.38 2.38 -5.31
C THR A 129 8.01 2.43 -3.82
N VAL A 130 7.02 1.63 -3.41
CA VAL A 130 6.59 1.54 -2.01
C VAL A 130 7.72 1.05 -1.11
N SER A 131 8.54 0.11 -1.57
CA SER A 131 9.67 -0.41 -0.80
C SER A 131 10.71 0.65 -0.42
N TYR A 132 10.80 1.75 -1.17
CA TYR A 132 11.72 2.86 -0.92
C TYR A 132 11.11 4.00 -0.11
N LEU A 133 9.88 3.91 0.35
CA LEU A 133 9.29 4.94 1.21
C LEU A 133 10.17 5.31 2.42
N PRO A 134 10.84 4.36 3.11
CA PRO A 134 11.78 4.71 4.18
C PRO A 134 12.91 5.65 3.73
N THR A 135 13.40 5.48 2.50
CA THR A 135 14.40 6.39 1.90
C THR A 135 13.78 7.75 1.58
N PHE A 136 12.60 7.78 0.98
CA PHE A 136 11.94 9.02 0.58
C PHE A 136 11.57 9.91 1.77
N MET A 137 11.32 9.32 2.93
CA MET A 137 11.15 10.10 4.18
C MET A 137 12.40 10.86 4.60
N GLN A 138 13.56 10.42 4.16
CA GLN A 138 14.86 10.98 4.56
C GLN A 138 15.43 11.92 3.49
N VAL A 139 14.59 12.42 2.58
CA VAL A 139 15.05 13.35 1.50
C VAL A 139 15.83 14.55 2.04
N PRO A 140 15.46 15.20 3.16
CA PRO A 140 16.29 16.25 3.73
C PRO A 140 17.72 15.79 4.09
N GLU A 141 17.88 14.61 4.69
CA GLU A 141 19.20 14.06 5.02
C GLU A 141 19.98 13.64 3.76
N LEU A 142 19.28 13.16 2.72
CA LEU A 142 19.87 12.83 1.43
C LEU A 142 20.43 14.05 0.72
N LEU A 143 19.70 15.17 0.73
CA LEU A 143 20.05 16.38 -0.03
C LEU A 143 21.00 17.31 0.70
N PHE A 144 20.85 17.42 2.02
CA PHE A 144 21.54 18.44 2.82
C PHE A 144 22.37 17.86 3.98
N GLY A 145 22.26 16.57 4.25
CA GLY A 145 22.94 15.89 5.33
C GLY A 145 24.00 14.90 4.87
N ASN A 146 24.10 13.78 5.58
CA ASN A 146 25.03 12.70 5.25
C ASN A 146 24.27 11.45 4.79
N PRO A 147 24.21 11.17 3.47
CA PRO A 147 23.45 10.05 2.91
C PRO A 147 23.93 8.67 3.41
N ASN A 148 25.16 8.55 3.91
CA ASN A 148 25.67 7.29 4.47
C ASN A 148 24.96 6.91 5.77
N LYS A 149 24.33 7.85 6.47
CA LYS A 149 23.55 7.54 7.67
C LYS A 149 22.30 6.72 7.36
N LEU A 150 21.79 6.74 6.13
CA LEU A 150 20.61 6.02 5.72
C LEU A 150 20.87 4.53 5.45
N ARG A 151 22.12 4.17 5.13
CA ARG A 151 22.52 2.80 4.83
C ARG A 151 22.82 1.97 6.09
N LYS A 152 22.02 2.19 7.12
CA LYS A 152 22.12 1.42 8.37
C LYS A 152 21.44 0.06 8.20
N ARG A 153 21.85 -0.87 9.06
CA ARG A 153 21.19 -2.16 9.23
C ARG A 153 20.73 -2.31 10.67
N THR A 154 19.67 -3.06 10.87
CA THR A 154 19.23 -3.49 12.20
C THR A 154 20.25 -4.46 12.81
N GLN A 155 20.04 -4.86 14.07
CA GLN A 155 20.87 -5.88 14.72
C GLN A 155 20.80 -7.23 13.99
N GLU A 156 19.64 -7.53 13.36
CA GLU A 156 19.41 -8.73 12.56
C GLU A 156 19.96 -8.60 11.12
N GLY A 157 20.60 -7.48 10.79
CA GLY A 157 21.21 -7.24 9.48
C GLY A 157 20.26 -6.71 8.39
N LEU A 158 19.02 -6.39 8.73
CA LEU A 158 18.03 -5.86 7.78
C LEU A 158 18.35 -4.40 7.41
N GLU A 159 18.15 -4.06 6.16
CA GLU A 159 18.32 -2.69 5.66
C GLU A 159 17.17 -1.79 6.13
N THR A 160 17.51 -0.61 6.68
CA THR A 160 16.50 0.33 7.21
C THR A 160 15.99 1.34 6.19
N HIS A 161 16.65 1.46 5.04
CA HIS A 161 16.32 2.43 4.00
C HIS A 161 15.42 1.86 2.89
N VAL A 162 15.22 0.54 2.87
CA VAL A 162 14.39 -0.15 1.90
C VAL A 162 13.76 -1.41 2.52
N ASN A 163 12.49 -1.66 2.24
CA ASN A 163 11.90 -2.96 2.51
C ASN A 163 12.32 -3.95 1.41
N ARG A 164 13.36 -4.73 1.67
CA ARG A 164 13.99 -5.62 0.67
C ARG A 164 13.03 -6.68 0.13
N ARG A 165 12.18 -7.27 0.96
CA ARG A 165 11.21 -8.28 0.55
C ARG A 165 10.20 -7.72 -0.44
N MET A 166 9.63 -6.56 -0.14
CA MET A 166 8.70 -5.84 -1.00
C MET A 166 9.37 -5.41 -2.32
N ASN A 167 10.63 -4.96 -2.25
CA ASN A 167 11.42 -4.59 -3.42
C ASN A 167 11.63 -5.77 -4.36
N VAL A 168 12.03 -6.93 -3.83
CA VAL A 168 12.25 -8.15 -4.61
C VAL A 168 10.93 -8.65 -5.22
N TRP A 169 9.84 -8.64 -4.45
CA TRP A 169 8.52 -9.03 -4.96
C TRP A 169 8.09 -8.12 -6.12
N GLY A 170 8.19 -6.81 -5.96
CA GLY A 170 7.81 -5.84 -6.99
C GLY A 170 8.68 -5.93 -8.25
N SER A 171 10.01 -6.01 -8.10
CA SER A 171 10.92 -6.13 -9.24
C SER A 171 10.79 -7.48 -9.96
N GLY A 172 10.65 -8.58 -9.21
CA GLY A 172 10.45 -9.92 -9.77
C GLY A 172 9.16 -10.01 -10.60
N GLY A 173 8.06 -9.49 -10.07
CA GLY A 173 6.79 -9.46 -10.79
C GLY A 173 6.82 -8.57 -12.04
N ALA A 174 7.45 -7.39 -11.95
CA ALA A 174 7.61 -6.50 -13.10
C ALA A 174 8.45 -7.14 -14.23
N HIS A 175 9.43 -7.98 -13.90
CA HIS A 175 10.31 -8.62 -14.85
C HIS A 175 9.86 -10.03 -15.28
N ALA A 176 8.80 -10.57 -14.71
CA ALA A 176 8.31 -11.93 -14.99
C ALA A 176 8.07 -12.20 -16.49
N LEU A 177 7.57 -11.21 -17.22
CA LEU A 177 7.35 -11.31 -18.67
C LEU A 177 8.64 -11.44 -19.47
N TYR A 178 9.74 -10.85 -18.99
CA TYR A 178 11.04 -10.94 -19.64
C TYR A 178 11.66 -12.32 -19.40
N PHE A 179 11.58 -12.83 -18.17
CA PHE A 179 12.10 -14.16 -17.83
C PHE A 179 11.42 -15.27 -18.62
N ARG A 180 10.09 -15.19 -18.81
CA ARG A 180 9.34 -16.15 -19.64
C ARG A 180 9.71 -16.17 -21.13
N LYS A 181 10.41 -15.15 -21.61
CA LYS A 181 10.85 -15.07 -23.02
C LYS A 181 12.27 -15.58 -23.23
N ILE A 182 13.00 -15.82 -22.16
CA ILE A 182 14.40 -16.27 -22.18
C ILE A 182 14.47 -17.80 -22.09
N ASP A 183 13.46 -18.43 -21.45
CA ASP A 183 13.25 -19.87 -21.39
C ASP A 183 12.61 -20.40 -22.68
#